data_277c788b4b7c35d065aa1dd2fcb68c8f
#
_entry.id   277c788b4b7c35d065aa1dd2fcb68c8f
#
_cell.length_a   1.000
_cell.length_b   1.000
_cell.length_c   1.000
_cell.angle_alpha   90.00
_cell.angle_beta   90.00
_cell.angle_gamma   90.00
#
_symmetry.space_group_name_H-M   'P 1'
#
loop_
_entity.id
_entity.type
_entity.pdbx_description
1 polymer ?
#
loop_
_entity_poly.entity_id
_entity_poly.type
_entity_poly.pdbx_seq_one_letter_code
_entity_poly.pdbx_strand_id
1 'polypeptide(L)'
;MLGLAKRTGARFFQASTSEIYGDPTVSPQPEEYWGNVNPIGIRSCYDEGKRAAETLTFDYHRQFGLDIRVARIFNTYGPKMAADDGRVVSNFIVQALKGEPLTVYGDGTQTRSFCYVDDLIDGFIKLFFKEGIHQPINLGNPEPINMLELAKEIIELTGSKSKIEMRELPGDDPKQREPKINKARELLGWVPGTKRGEGLGKTVEYFKTVLK
;
A
#
# COMPACT_ATOMS: atom_id res chain seq x y z
N MET A 1 -5.63 17.83 13.91
CA MET A 1 -4.45 18.30 13.15
C MET A 1 -4.82 19.34 12.08
N LEU A 2 -5.90 19.19 11.28
CA LEU A 2 -6.33 20.16 10.27
C LEU A 2 -6.53 21.59 10.84
N GLY A 3 -7.20 21.71 11.99
CA GLY A 3 -7.35 23.00 12.68
C GLY A 3 -6.03 23.64 13.13
N LEU A 4 -5.02 22.82 13.49
CA LEU A 4 -3.68 23.31 13.79
C LEU A 4 -2.98 23.81 12.53
N ALA A 5 -3.00 23.02 11.45
CA ALA A 5 -2.40 23.41 10.19
C ALA A 5 -3.01 24.72 9.66
N LYS A 6 -4.35 24.88 9.75
CA LYS A 6 -5.04 26.13 9.40
C LYS A 6 -4.52 27.33 10.22
N ARG A 7 -4.36 27.17 11.57
CA ARG A 7 -3.91 28.26 12.44
C ARG A 7 -2.47 28.67 12.19
N THR A 8 -1.61 27.71 11.82
CA THR A 8 -0.18 27.94 11.63
C THR A 8 0.21 28.23 10.18
N GLY A 9 -0.73 28.08 9.23
CA GLY A 9 -0.43 28.18 7.80
C GLY A 9 0.42 27.01 7.27
N ALA A 10 0.51 25.91 8.03
CA ALA A 10 1.32 24.75 7.63
C ALA A 10 0.64 23.94 6.54
N ARG A 11 1.42 23.41 5.61
CA ARG A 11 0.97 22.39 4.67
C ARG A 11 0.54 21.13 5.41
N PHE A 12 -0.59 20.55 5.02
CA PHE A 12 -1.12 19.33 5.60
C PHE A 12 -0.97 18.16 4.63
N PHE A 13 -0.28 17.10 5.06
CA PHE A 13 -0.14 15.87 4.29
C PHE A 13 -1.05 14.77 4.88
N GLN A 14 -1.99 14.28 4.07
CA GLN A 14 -2.85 13.14 4.41
C GLN A 14 -2.27 11.86 3.81
N ALA A 15 -1.73 10.99 4.67
CA ALA A 15 -1.44 9.62 4.31
C ALA A 15 -2.75 8.83 4.21
N SER A 16 -3.32 8.79 3.01
CA SER A 16 -4.48 7.98 2.68
C SER A 16 -4.05 6.58 2.22
N THR A 17 -4.93 5.81 1.64
CA THR A 17 -4.70 4.39 1.33
C THR A 17 -5.49 3.97 0.09
N SER A 18 -5.05 2.90 -0.58
CA SER A 18 -5.84 2.21 -1.60
C SER A 18 -7.10 1.52 -1.05
N GLU A 19 -7.19 1.35 0.28
CA GLU A 19 -8.38 0.77 0.93
C GLU A 19 -9.64 1.63 0.73
N ILE A 20 -9.50 2.92 0.45
CA ILE A 20 -10.63 3.79 0.11
C ILE A 20 -11.39 3.35 -1.14
N TYR A 21 -10.76 2.50 -1.97
CA TYR A 21 -11.36 1.91 -3.16
C TYR A 21 -12.18 0.65 -2.87
N GLY A 22 -12.03 0.05 -1.67
CA GLY A 22 -12.73 -1.16 -1.26
C GLY A 22 -12.39 -2.38 -2.11
N ASP A 23 -13.39 -3.19 -2.47
CA ASP A 23 -13.28 -4.23 -3.49
C ASP A 23 -13.60 -3.62 -4.88
N PRO A 24 -12.59 -3.19 -5.63
CA PRO A 24 -12.80 -2.33 -6.79
C PRO A 24 -13.38 -3.10 -7.98
N THR A 25 -14.33 -2.48 -8.66
CA THR A 25 -14.88 -2.95 -9.94
C THR A 25 -14.09 -2.44 -11.16
N VAL A 26 -13.08 -1.59 -10.91
CA VAL A 26 -12.21 -1.00 -11.94
C VAL A 26 -10.76 -1.35 -11.61
N SER A 27 -10.00 -1.86 -12.59
CA SER A 27 -8.57 -2.15 -12.45
C SER A 27 -7.85 -1.76 -13.76
N PRO A 28 -6.68 -1.08 -13.68
CA PRO A 28 -6.09 -0.45 -12.50
C PRO A 28 -6.95 0.70 -11.97
N GLN A 29 -6.89 0.98 -10.65
CA GLN A 29 -7.71 2.01 -9.99
C GLN A 29 -7.16 3.41 -10.28
N PRO A 30 -7.91 4.28 -10.99
CA PRO A 30 -7.56 5.70 -11.11
C PRO A 30 -8.07 6.51 -9.90
N GLU A 31 -7.51 7.70 -9.71
CA GLU A 31 -7.89 8.57 -8.58
C GLU A 31 -9.34 9.08 -8.67
N GLU A 32 -9.94 9.10 -9.84
CA GLU A 32 -11.34 9.48 -10.09
C GLU A 32 -12.33 8.39 -9.67
N TYR A 33 -11.88 7.17 -9.45
CA TYR A 33 -12.75 6.08 -9.01
C TYR A 33 -13.16 6.27 -7.55
N TRP A 34 -14.45 6.34 -7.29
CA TRP A 34 -15.00 6.61 -5.95
C TRP A 34 -14.94 5.40 -5.00
N GLY A 35 -14.71 4.23 -5.54
CA GLY A 35 -14.58 3.02 -4.76
C GLY A 35 -15.89 2.23 -4.61
N ASN A 36 -15.74 1.03 -4.04
CA ASN A 36 -16.81 0.11 -3.69
C ASN A 36 -16.50 -0.46 -2.29
N VAL A 37 -16.77 0.33 -1.26
CA VAL A 37 -16.47 0.00 0.14
C VAL A 37 -17.73 -0.56 0.80
N ASN A 38 -17.56 -1.67 1.55
CA ASN A 38 -18.60 -2.18 2.43
C ASN A 38 -18.62 -1.34 3.73
N PRO A 39 -19.66 -0.49 3.99
CA PRO A 39 -19.64 0.44 5.12
C PRO A 39 -19.85 -0.23 6.49
N ILE A 40 -20.25 -1.51 6.53
CA ILE A 40 -20.52 -2.29 7.74
C ILE A 40 -19.68 -3.57 7.84
N GLY A 41 -18.71 -3.75 6.94
CA GLY A 41 -17.81 -4.89 6.93
C GLY A 41 -16.77 -4.84 8.04
N ILE A 42 -16.08 -5.97 8.24
CA ILE A 42 -15.06 -6.11 9.30
C ILE A 42 -13.87 -5.13 9.11
N ARG A 43 -13.63 -4.63 7.88
CA ARG A 43 -12.58 -3.66 7.54
C ARG A 43 -13.06 -2.19 7.56
N SER A 44 -14.36 -1.95 7.66
CA SER A 44 -14.99 -0.62 7.45
C SER A 44 -14.45 0.47 8.37
N CYS A 45 -14.06 0.11 9.60
CA CYS A 45 -13.48 1.08 10.54
C CYS A 45 -12.24 1.79 9.95
N TYR A 46 -11.37 1.03 9.28
CA TYR A 46 -10.19 1.59 8.63
C TYR A 46 -10.55 2.28 7.31
N ASP A 47 -11.29 1.60 6.44
CA ASP A 47 -11.60 2.04 5.09
C ASP A 47 -12.40 3.35 5.11
N GLU A 48 -13.52 3.38 5.85
CA GLU A 48 -14.36 4.57 6.00
C GLU A 48 -13.67 5.66 6.84
N GLY A 49 -12.84 5.28 7.82
CA GLY A 49 -12.02 6.25 8.56
C GLY A 49 -11.07 7.02 7.65
N LYS A 50 -10.43 6.34 6.68
CA LYS A 50 -9.56 7.00 5.69
C LYS A 50 -10.34 7.82 4.66
N ARG A 51 -11.52 7.37 4.23
CA ARG A 51 -12.44 8.13 3.37
C ARG A 51 -12.90 9.42 4.05
N ALA A 52 -13.32 9.34 5.31
CA ALA A 52 -13.70 10.50 6.11
C ALA A 52 -12.53 11.49 6.29
N ALA A 53 -11.31 10.97 6.50
CA ALA A 53 -10.11 11.81 6.60
C ALA A 53 -9.82 12.57 5.28
N GLU A 54 -9.96 11.93 4.11
CA GLU A 54 -9.86 12.63 2.82
C GLU A 54 -10.95 13.71 2.70
N THR A 55 -12.22 13.36 2.98
CA THR A 55 -13.35 14.31 2.92
C THR A 55 -13.07 15.57 3.75
N LEU A 56 -12.67 15.40 5.01
CA LEU A 56 -12.35 16.53 5.90
C LEU A 56 -11.13 17.33 5.39
N THR A 57 -10.12 16.66 4.83
CA THR A 57 -8.94 17.33 4.28
C THR A 57 -9.33 18.24 3.10
N PHE A 58 -10.14 17.72 2.18
CA PHE A 58 -10.65 18.51 1.04
C PHE A 58 -11.61 19.61 1.46
N ASP A 59 -12.42 19.41 2.50
CA ASP A 59 -13.31 20.47 3.02
C ASP A 59 -12.49 21.62 3.62
N TYR A 60 -11.45 21.33 4.36
CA TYR A 60 -10.56 22.39 4.87
C TYR A 60 -9.85 23.15 3.74
N HIS A 61 -9.48 22.47 2.66
CA HIS A 61 -8.95 23.15 1.48
C HIS A 61 -10.01 24.06 0.83
N ARG A 62 -11.22 23.55 0.57
CA ARG A 62 -12.31 24.32 -0.09
C ARG A 62 -12.76 25.52 0.73
N GLN A 63 -12.89 25.36 2.05
CA GLN A 63 -13.43 26.41 2.92
C GLN A 63 -12.38 27.42 3.35
N PHE A 64 -11.14 27.02 3.51
CA PHE A 64 -10.10 27.83 4.15
C PHE A 64 -8.84 28.03 3.31
N GLY A 65 -8.78 27.45 2.11
CA GLY A 65 -7.58 27.52 1.27
C GLY A 65 -6.37 26.78 1.87
N LEU A 66 -6.59 25.83 2.81
CA LEU A 66 -5.49 25.08 3.42
C LEU A 66 -4.68 24.37 2.34
N ASP A 67 -3.36 24.53 2.36
CA ASP A 67 -2.46 23.81 1.44
C ASP A 67 -2.35 22.34 1.86
N ILE A 68 -2.92 21.45 1.02
CA ILE A 68 -3.04 20.03 1.31
C ILE A 68 -2.29 19.18 0.31
N ARG A 69 -1.85 18.00 0.75
CA ARG A 69 -1.39 16.89 -0.10
C ARG A 69 -2.05 15.61 0.35
N VAL A 70 -2.54 14.81 -0.59
CA VAL A 70 -3.20 13.55 -0.30
C VAL A 70 -2.54 12.43 -1.10
N ALA A 71 -1.88 11.51 -0.41
CA ALA A 71 -1.27 10.33 -1.02
C ALA A 71 -2.15 9.10 -0.77
N ARG A 72 -2.65 8.46 -1.81
CA ARG A 72 -3.31 7.15 -1.74
C ARG A 72 -2.26 6.06 -1.90
N ILE A 73 -1.90 5.47 -0.77
CA ILE A 73 -0.78 4.52 -0.65
C ILE A 73 -1.28 3.13 -0.99
N PHE A 74 -0.64 2.48 -1.95
CA PHE A 74 -0.84 1.06 -2.23
C PHE A 74 0.09 0.19 -1.39
N ASN A 75 -0.07 -1.14 -1.45
CA ASN A 75 0.68 -2.05 -0.59
C ASN A 75 2.18 -1.77 -0.68
N THR A 76 2.78 -1.54 0.47
CA THR A 76 4.19 -1.18 0.59
C THR A 76 4.92 -2.20 1.45
N TYR A 77 6.15 -2.50 1.09
CA TYR A 77 7.03 -3.42 1.80
C TYR A 77 8.47 -2.90 1.84
N GLY A 78 9.25 -3.41 2.77
CA GLY A 78 10.67 -3.07 2.86
C GLY A 78 11.27 -3.38 4.23
N PRO A 79 12.55 -3.08 4.42
CA PRO A 79 13.20 -3.13 5.74
C PRO A 79 12.45 -2.31 6.79
N LYS A 80 12.59 -2.69 8.06
CA LYS A 80 11.93 -2.09 9.23
C LYS A 80 10.42 -2.35 9.34
N MET A 81 9.83 -3.23 8.50
CA MET A 81 8.52 -3.81 8.81
C MET A 81 8.61 -4.61 10.12
N ALA A 82 7.56 -4.56 10.92
CA ALA A 82 7.46 -5.44 12.10
C ALA A 82 7.27 -6.90 11.65
N ALA A 83 7.88 -7.83 12.37
CA ALA A 83 7.79 -9.26 12.03
C ALA A 83 6.37 -9.83 12.21
N ASP A 84 5.59 -9.19 13.06
CA ASP A 84 4.21 -9.54 13.44
C ASP A 84 3.16 -8.56 12.91
N ASP A 85 3.48 -7.77 11.89
CA ASP A 85 2.54 -6.75 11.37
C ASP A 85 1.35 -7.34 10.60
N GLY A 86 1.37 -8.63 10.32
CA GLY A 86 0.25 -9.38 9.71
C GLY A 86 0.12 -9.24 8.20
N ARG A 87 0.94 -8.42 7.53
CA ARG A 87 0.89 -8.25 6.08
C ARG A 87 1.59 -9.39 5.34
N VAL A 88 1.13 -9.69 4.13
CA VAL A 88 1.54 -10.88 3.38
C VAL A 88 3.06 -10.98 3.17
N VAL A 89 3.76 -9.88 2.82
CA VAL A 89 5.20 -9.93 2.56
C VAL A 89 5.98 -10.27 3.83
N SER A 90 5.70 -9.59 4.96
CA SER A 90 6.33 -9.90 6.25
C SER A 90 6.00 -11.32 6.70
N ASN A 91 4.72 -11.74 6.62
CA ASN A 91 4.31 -13.09 7.01
C ASN A 91 5.05 -14.16 6.21
N PHE A 92 5.09 -14.05 4.88
CA PHE A 92 5.77 -15.04 4.03
C PHE A 92 7.27 -15.10 4.30
N ILE A 93 7.94 -13.94 4.47
CA ILE A 93 9.37 -13.91 4.78
C ILE A 93 9.64 -14.54 6.15
N VAL A 94 8.87 -14.18 7.18
CA VAL A 94 9.03 -14.74 8.55
C VAL A 94 8.80 -16.24 8.56
N GLN A 95 7.72 -16.71 7.93
CA GLN A 95 7.41 -18.13 7.81
C GLN A 95 8.52 -18.89 7.06
N ALA A 96 8.97 -18.36 5.93
CA ALA A 96 10.05 -18.99 5.17
C ALA A 96 11.36 -19.08 5.96
N LEU A 97 11.75 -18.02 6.67
CA LEU A 97 13.00 -17.99 7.47
C LEU A 97 12.92 -18.91 8.70
N LYS A 98 11.73 -19.13 9.25
CA LYS A 98 11.50 -20.08 10.36
C LYS A 98 11.31 -21.53 9.90
N GLY A 99 11.22 -21.79 8.58
CA GLY A 99 10.91 -23.11 8.05
C GLY A 99 9.46 -23.55 8.25
N GLU A 100 8.58 -22.61 8.59
CA GLU A 100 7.14 -22.81 8.74
C GLU A 100 6.45 -22.80 7.36
N PRO A 101 5.29 -23.45 7.18
CA PRO A 101 4.52 -23.34 5.94
C PRO A 101 4.11 -21.90 5.64
N LEU A 102 4.22 -21.45 4.37
CA LEU A 102 3.69 -20.17 3.94
C LEU A 102 2.17 -20.26 3.77
N THR A 103 1.44 -19.44 4.50
CA THR A 103 -0.03 -19.46 4.50
C THR A 103 -0.60 -18.58 3.39
N VAL A 104 -1.15 -19.20 2.34
CA VAL A 104 -1.83 -18.51 1.23
C VAL A 104 -3.33 -18.64 1.43
N TYR A 105 -4.04 -17.52 1.43
CA TYR A 105 -5.49 -17.49 1.58
C TYR A 105 -6.20 -17.64 0.24
N GLY A 106 -7.38 -18.29 0.24
CA GLY A 106 -8.14 -18.62 -0.96
C GLY A 106 -7.37 -19.58 -1.87
N ASP A 107 -7.51 -19.43 -3.18
CA ASP A 107 -6.79 -20.19 -4.21
C ASP A 107 -5.43 -19.54 -4.60
N GLY A 108 -5.09 -18.40 -4.00
CA GLY A 108 -3.86 -17.67 -4.26
C GLY A 108 -3.81 -16.91 -5.58
N THR A 109 -4.92 -16.86 -6.32
CA THR A 109 -5.01 -16.13 -7.62
C THR A 109 -5.26 -14.64 -7.45
N GLN A 110 -5.66 -14.18 -6.26
CA GLN A 110 -5.82 -12.76 -5.98
C GLN A 110 -4.52 -12.01 -6.21
N THR A 111 -4.61 -10.86 -6.87
CA THR A 111 -3.45 -10.05 -7.24
C THR A 111 -3.28 -8.82 -6.37
N ARG A 112 -2.03 -8.48 -6.08
CA ARG A 112 -1.63 -7.26 -5.39
C ARG A 112 -0.41 -6.66 -6.06
N SER A 113 -0.30 -5.35 -5.98
CA SER A 113 0.87 -4.60 -6.42
C SER A 113 1.65 -4.12 -5.21
N PHE A 114 2.94 -4.42 -5.16
CA PHE A 114 3.80 -4.11 -4.01
C PHE A 114 4.85 -3.08 -4.37
N CYS A 115 4.86 -1.96 -3.66
CA CYS A 115 5.83 -0.87 -3.81
C CYS A 115 6.94 -0.99 -2.76
N TYR A 116 8.18 -0.84 -3.18
CA TYR A 116 9.29 -0.78 -2.23
C TYR A 116 9.27 0.53 -1.44
N VAL A 117 9.61 0.48 -0.16
CA VAL A 117 9.42 1.60 0.76
C VAL A 117 10.19 2.85 0.35
N ASP A 118 11.43 2.73 -0.15
CA ASP A 118 12.21 3.90 -0.53
C ASP A 118 11.61 4.61 -1.77
N ASP A 119 11.05 3.85 -2.72
CA ASP A 119 10.32 4.44 -3.84
C ASP A 119 9.08 5.20 -3.36
N LEU A 120 8.33 4.64 -2.40
CA LEU A 120 7.18 5.32 -1.83
C LEU A 120 7.58 6.63 -1.12
N ILE A 121 8.66 6.61 -0.35
CA ILE A 121 9.17 7.81 0.35
C ILE A 121 9.63 8.88 -0.64
N ASP A 122 10.29 8.51 -1.73
CA ASP A 122 10.61 9.46 -2.82
C ASP A 122 9.33 10.10 -3.39
N GLY A 123 8.28 9.29 -3.62
CA GLY A 123 6.97 9.78 -4.04
C GLY A 123 6.35 10.75 -3.03
N PHE A 124 6.45 10.47 -1.73
CA PHE A 124 5.97 11.37 -0.67
C PHE A 124 6.70 12.71 -0.68
N ILE A 125 8.02 12.68 -0.78
CA ILE A 125 8.85 13.89 -0.81
C ILE A 125 8.49 14.74 -2.03
N LYS A 126 8.42 14.13 -3.20
CA LYS A 126 8.01 14.81 -4.42
C LYS A 126 6.62 15.42 -4.32
N LEU A 127 5.63 14.67 -3.82
CA LEU A 127 4.27 15.17 -3.64
C LEU A 127 4.23 16.29 -2.60
N PHE A 128 4.92 16.14 -1.46
CA PHE A 128 4.90 17.11 -0.39
C PHE A 128 5.42 18.48 -0.83
N PHE A 129 6.53 18.51 -1.58
CA PHE A 129 7.15 19.77 -2.02
C PHE A 129 6.61 20.31 -3.33
N LYS A 130 5.81 19.55 -4.08
CA LYS A 130 5.23 20.05 -5.33
C LYS A 130 4.13 21.07 -5.06
N GLU A 131 4.27 22.26 -5.64
CA GLU A 131 3.27 23.32 -5.53
C GLU A 131 2.04 23.06 -6.41
N GLY A 132 0.89 23.57 -5.98
CA GLY A 132 -0.35 23.60 -6.78
C GLY A 132 -1.07 22.25 -6.95
N ILE A 133 -0.64 21.19 -6.25
CA ILE A 133 -1.30 19.89 -6.30
C ILE A 133 -2.15 19.70 -5.04
N HIS A 134 -3.48 19.82 -5.19
CA HIS A 134 -4.44 19.61 -4.11
C HIS A 134 -5.32 18.37 -4.32
N GLN A 135 -5.22 17.71 -5.49
CA GLN A 135 -5.93 16.46 -5.79
C GLN A 135 -5.21 15.25 -5.18
N PRO A 136 -5.91 14.11 -4.99
CA PRO A 136 -5.28 12.90 -4.50
C PRO A 136 -4.34 12.32 -5.57
N ILE A 137 -3.24 11.70 -5.12
CA ILE A 137 -2.27 11.03 -5.99
C ILE A 137 -2.08 9.59 -5.52
N ASN A 138 -2.26 8.64 -6.43
CA ASN A 138 -1.92 7.24 -6.19
C ASN A 138 -0.40 7.06 -6.19
N LEU A 139 0.12 6.47 -5.12
CA LEU A 139 1.52 6.08 -5.01
C LEU A 139 1.61 4.57 -4.76
N GLY A 140 2.21 3.85 -5.71
CA GLY A 140 2.34 2.41 -5.69
C GLY A 140 3.03 1.87 -6.93
N ASN A 141 3.35 0.59 -6.93
CA ASN A 141 3.91 -0.09 -8.10
C ASN A 141 2.75 -0.61 -8.98
N PRO A 142 2.71 -0.32 -10.30
CA PRO A 142 1.67 -0.81 -11.20
C PRO A 142 1.87 -2.26 -11.70
N GLU A 143 2.83 -2.99 -11.14
CA GLU A 143 3.12 -4.38 -11.53
C GLU A 143 2.45 -5.36 -10.54
N PRO A 144 1.28 -5.95 -10.88
CA PRO A 144 0.62 -6.90 -10.01
C PRO A 144 1.32 -8.26 -10.00
N ILE A 145 1.19 -8.98 -8.89
CA ILE A 145 1.61 -10.37 -8.73
C ILE A 145 0.53 -11.14 -7.98
N ASN A 146 0.30 -12.40 -8.32
CA ASN A 146 -0.57 -13.26 -7.53
C ASN A 146 0.15 -13.80 -6.27
N MET A 147 -0.64 -14.22 -5.29
CA MET A 147 -0.09 -14.61 -3.98
C MET A 147 0.73 -15.90 -4.04
N LEU A 148 0.40 -16.83 -4.94
CA LEU A 148 1.18 -18.06 -5.15
C LEU A 148 2.56 -17.76 -5.74
N GLU A 149 2.63 -16.86 -6.72
CA GLU A 149 3.91 -16.45 -7.32
C GLU A 149 4.77 -15.71 -6.30
N LEU A 150 4.19 -14.81 -5.51
CA LEU A 150 4.90 -14.12 -4.43
C LEU A 150 5.46 -15.10 -3.40
N ALA A 151 4.68 -16.10 -2.99
CA ALA A 151 5.14 -17.12 -2.04
C ALA A 151 6.31 -17.91 -2.60
N LYS A 152 6.26 -18.32 -3.87
CA LYS A 152 7.35 -19.05 -4.55
C LYS A 152 8.62 -18.19 -4.65
N GLU A 153 8.48 -16.91 -5.04
CA GLU A 153 9.61 -15.97 -5.13
C GLU A 153 10.29 -15.78 -3.76
N ILE A 154 9.51 -15.69 -2.67
CA ILE A 154 10.07 -15.57 -1.31
C ILE A 154 10.76 -16.88 -0.85
N ILE A 155 10.18 -18.04 -1.16
CA ILE A 155 10.85 -19.35 -0.86
C ILE A 155 12.20 -19.42 -1.57
N GLU A 156 12.26 -19.04 -2.84
CA GLU A 156 13.51 -19.02 -3.62
C GLU A 156 14.53 -18.05 -3.02
N LEU A 157 14.13 -16.80 -2.75
CA LEU A 157 15.02 -15.76 -2.19
C LEU A 157 15.55 -16.10 -0.79
N THR A 158 14.78 -16.83 0.01
CA THR A 158 15.21 -17.26 1.36
C THR A 158 15.99 -18.54 1.35
N GLY A 159 15.98 -19.32 0.27
CA GLY A 159 16.50 -20.68 0.20
C GLY A 159 15.74 -21.67 1.08
N SER A 160 14.48 -21.33 1.45
CA SER A 160 13.67 -22.14 2.34
C SER A 160 13.15 -23.42 1.66
N LYS A 161 12.90 -24.45 2.48
CA LYS A 161 12.20 -25.67 2.06
C LYS A 161 10.74 -25.69 2.52
N SER A 162 10.23 -24.54 2.96
CA SER A 162 8.84 -24.39 3.41
C SER A 162 7.84 -24.77 2.32
N LYS A 163 6.75 -25.41 2.74
CA LYS A 163 5.62 -25.72 1.86
C LYS A 163 4.65 -24.54 1.83
N ILE A 164 3.82 -24.48 0.80
CA ILE A 164 2.67 -23.56 0.74
C ILE A 164 1.47 -24.29 1.32
N GLU A 165 0.78 -23.65 2.27
CA GLU A 165 -0.45 -24.12 2.89
C GLU A 165 -1.59 -23.19 2.49
N MET A 166 -2.66 -23.74 1.90
CA MET A 166 -3.85 -22.97 1.52
C MET A 166 -4.79 -22.86 2.71
N ARG A 167 -5.37 -21.67 2.96
CA ARG A 167 -6.37 -21.40 4.01
C ARG A 167 -7.58 -20.70 3.43
N GLU A 168 -8.69 -20.74 4.15
CA GLU A 168 -9.91 -20.03 3.75
C GLU A 168 -9.65 -18.52 3.63
N LEU A 169 -10.23 -17.91 2.59
CA LEU A 169 -10.11 -16.47 2.35
C LEU A 169 -10.90 -15.70 3.43
N PRO A 170 -10.29 -14.73 4.12
CA PRO A 170 -11.03 -13.84 5.02
C PRO A 170 -12.14 -13.09 4.28
N GLY A 171 -13.23 -12.79 4.98
CA GLY A 171 -14.28 -11.93 4.44
C GLY A 171 -13.78 -10.54 4.11
N ASP A 172 -14.37 -9.92 3.07
CA ASP A 172 -14.06 -8.55 2.59
C ASP A 172 -12.61 -8.35 2.08
N ASP A 173 -11.87 -9.43 1.73
CA ASP A 173 -10.55 -9.26 1.11
C ASP A 173 -10.70 -8.95 -0.39
N PRO A 174 -10.22 -7.80 -0.89
CA PRO A 174 -10.36 -7.42 -2.29
C PRO A 174 -9.72 -8.43 -3.23
N LYS A 175 -10.34 -8.71 -4.39
CA LYS A 175 -9.81 -9.66 -5.36
C LYS A 175 -8.58 -9.15 -6.08
N GLN A 176 -8.52 -7.85 -6.38
CA GLN A 176 -7.40 -7.24 -7.09
C GLN A 176 -7.16 -5.80 -6.63
N ARG A 177 -5.88 -5.40 -6.61
CA ARG A 177 -5.49 -4.04 -6.24
C ARG A 177 -4.25 -3.62 -7.01
N GLU A 178 -4.45 -2.68 -7.94
CA GLU A 178 -3.42 -2.20 -8.86
C GLU A 178 -3.56 -0.68 -9.05
N PRO A 179 -2.53 0.13 -8.75
CA PRO A 179 -2.61 1.58 -8.93
C PRO A 179 -2.49 2.00 -10.39
N LYS A 180 -3.35 2.90 -10.86
CA LYS A 180 -3.06 3.73 -12.02
C LYS A 180 -2.23 4.92 -11.54
N ILE A 181 -0.97 5.02 -11.98
CA ILE A 181 0.00 6.03 -11.51
C ILE A 181 0.27 7.15 -12.53
N ASN A 182 -0.63 7.36 -13.49
CA ASN A 182 -0.42 8.36 -14.53
C ASN A 182 -0.23 9.76 -13.95
N LYS A 183 -1.05 10.15 -12.95
CA LYS A 183 -0.91 11.45 -12.29
C LYS A 183 0.43 11.61 -11.55
N ALA A 184 0.88 10.57 -10.86
CA ALA A 184 2.18 10.60 -10.20
C ALA A 184 3.31 10.80 -11.24
N ARG A 185 3.23 10.10 -12.38
CA ARG A 185 4.21 10.25 -13.47
C ARG A 185 4.17 11.65 -14.07
N GLU A 186 3.01 12.15 -14.43
CA GLU A 186 2.85 13.43 -15.14
C GLU A 186 3.13 14.63 -14.23
N LEU A 187 2.60 14.63 -13.01
CA LEU A 187 2.66 15.78 -12.12
C LEU A 187 3.92 15.83 -11.26
N LEU A 188 4.45 14.65 -10.88
CA LEU A 188 5.60 14.54 -9.98
C LEU A 188 6.88 14.08 -10.68
N GLY A 189 6.78 13.57 -11.92
CA GLY A 189 7.89 12.85 -12.56
C GLY A 189 8.28 11.59 -11.78
N TRP A 190 7.32 10.97 -11.09
CA TRP A 190 7.58 9.83 -10.21
C TRP A 190 7.07 8.52 -10.81
N VAL A 191 7.94 7.52 -10.75
CA VAL A 191 7.65 6.11 -10.99
C VAL A 191 8.45 5.27 -10.00
N PRO A 192 7.95 4.11 -9.52
CA PRO A 192 8.76 3.21 -8.69
C PRO A 192 9.94 2.68 -9.51
N GLY A 193 11.14 2.72 -8.95
CA GLY A 193 12.38 2.31 -9.62
C GLY A 193 12.93 0.96 -9.19
N THR A 194 12.57 0.51 -8.00
CA THR A 194 13.10 -0.73 -7.42
C THR A 194 12.36 -1.96 -7.97
N LYS A 195 13.10 -2.86 -8.60
CA LYS A 195 12.56 -4.15 -9.03
C LYS A 195 12.12 -4.98 -7.83
N ARG A 196 11.00 -5.72 -7.93
CA ARG A 196 10.42 -6.50 -6.83
C ARG A 196 11.43 -7.46 -6.20
N GLY A 197 12.15 -8.25 -6.99
CA GLY A 197 13.14 -9.20 -6.48
C GLY A 197 14.28 -8.52 -5.70
N GLU A 198 14.74 -7.34 -6.16
CA GLU A 198 15.73 -6.54 -5.43
C GLU A 198 15.18 -6.07 -4.07
N GLY A 199 13.99 -5.47 -4.07
CA GLY A 199 13.34 -4.99 -2.85
C GLY A 199 13.04 -6.11 -1.87
N LEU A 200 12.56 -7.27 -2.35
CA LEU A 200 12.33 -8.46 -1.53
C LEU A 200 13.64 -8.97 -0.93
N GLY A 201 14.72 -9.05 -1.72
CA GLY A 201 16.04 -9.46 -1.23
C GLY A 201 16.51 -8.58 -0.07
N LYS A 202 16.46 -7.25 -0.21
CA LYS A 202 16.80 -6.31 0.88
C LYS A 202 15.91 -6.51 2.12
N THR A 203 14.63 -6.80 1.91
CA THR A 203 13.69 -7.05 3.00
C THR A 203 13.99 -8.36 3.72
N VAL A 204 14.31 -9.44 2.98
CA VAL A 204 14.73 -10.73 3.54
C VAL A 204 16.00 -10.57 4.38
N GLU A 205 17.02 -9.86 3.87
CA GLU A 205 18.25 -9.61 4.63
C GLU A 205 17.96 -8.86 5.94
N TYR A 206 17.09 -7.87 5.93
CA TYR A 206 16.66 -7.20 7.17
C TYR A 206 16.02 -8.19 8.15
N PHE A 207 15.06 -9.03 7.71
CA PHE A 207 14.41 -9.99 8.58
C PHE A 207 15.37 -11.04 9.15
N LYS A 208 16.40 -11.46 8.41
CA LYS A 208 17.47 -12.30 8.94
C LYS A 208 18.22 -11.67 10.13
N THR A 209 18.25 -10.34 10.21
CA THR A 209 18.92 -9.65 11.34
C THR A 209 18.06 -9.58 12.59
N VAL A 210 16.74 -9.49 12.45
CA VAL A 210 15.79 -9.27 13.57
C VAL A 210 15.14 -10.54 14.09
N LEU A 211 15.21 -11.66 13.35
CA LEU A 211 14.67 -12.96 13.74
C LEU A 211 15.73 -13.91 14.35
N LYS A 212 16.87 -13.37 14.72
CA LYS A 212 17.95 -14.13 15.38
C LYS A 212 17.63 -14.43 16.83
#